data_46513ce69f63fa8a27211f6b8a47380a
#
_entry.id   46513ce69f63fa8a27211f6b8a47380a
#
_cell.length_a   1.000
_cell.length_b   1.000
_cell.length_c   1.000
_cell.angle_alpha   90.00
_cell.angle_beta   90.00
_cell.angle_gamma   90.00
#
_symmetry.space_group_name_H-M   'P 1'
#
loop_
_entity.id
_entity.type
_entity.pdbx_description
1 polymer ?
#
loop_
_entity_poly.entity_id
_entity_poly.type
_entity_poly.pdbx_seq_one_letter_code
_entity_poly.pdbx_strand_id
1 'polypeptide(L)'
;MSTNAVFAGIDVSKAHLDVAVRPDEIEWRSPNTDTGAREVADRLKDLDPDLVVLEATGGMEIPAASALAVLGVPVVVVNPRQVRDFAKSTGRLAKTDALDARVLAHFAEAVRPEPRP
;
A
#
# COMPACT_ATOMS: atom_id res chain seq x y z
N MET A 1 -26.50 -4.92 -0.25
CA MET A 1 -25.42 -5.33 -0.04
C MET A 1 -24.41 -4.47 0.37
N SER A 2 -23.95 -4.57 1.35
CA SER A 2 -22.91 -3.81 1.73
C SER A 2 -21.69 -4.37 1.24
N THR A 3 -20.94 -3.58 0.73
CA THR A 3 -19.64 -4.01 0.37
C THR A 3 -18.71 -3.48 1.41
N ASN A 4 -17.93 -4.33 1.95
CA ASN A 4 -16.88 -3.89 2.85
C ASN A 4 -15.83 -3.16 2.05
N ALA A 5 -15.44 -2.00 2.51
CA ALA A 5 -14.35 -1.27 1.91
C ALA A 5 -13.04 -2.04 2.13
N VAL A 6 -12.21 -2.07 1.11
CA VAL A 6 -10.93 -2.79 1.13
C VAL A 6 -9.82 -1.79 0.92
N PHE A 7 -8.81 -1.84 1.78
CA PHE A 7 -7.67 -0.93 1.72
C PHE A 7 -6.38 -1.72 1.80
N ALA A 8 -5.40 -1.35 1.01
CA ALA A 8 -4.13 -2.06 0.97
C ALA A 8 -2.96 -1.09 1.13
N GLY A 9 -1.89 -1.60 1.68
CA GLY A 9 -0.62 -0.90 1.76
C GLY A 9 0.48 -1.78 1.21
N ILE A 10 1.44 -1.17 0.54
CA ILE A 10 2.60 -1.88 0.01
C ILE A 10 3.85 -1.22 0.55
N ASP A 11 4.62 -1.98 1.33
CA ASP A 11 5.92 -1.56 1.81
C ASP A 11 6.95 -1.99 0.76
N VAL A 12 7.60 -1.01 0.14
CA VAL A 12 8.49 -1.22 -0.98
C VAL A 12 9.94 -1.16 -0.52
N SER A 13 10.70 -2.17 -0.86
CA SER A 13 12.15 -2.16 -0.68
C SER A 13 12.82 -2.54 -1.99
N LYS A 14 14.13 -2.49 -2.03
CA LYS A 14 14.87 -2.82 -3.23
C LYS A 14 14.54 -4.23 -3.72
N ALA A 15 14.41 -5.18 -2.79
CA ALA A 15 14.26 -6.60 -3.14
C ALA A 15 12.81 -7.09 -3.07
N HIS A 16 11.96 -6.45 -2.28
CA HIS A 16 10.64 -7.01 -1.97
C HIS A 16 9.53 -5.98 -2.00
N LEU A 17 8.32 -6.50 -2.24
CA LEU A 17 7.06 -5.79 -2.07
C LEU A 17 6.29 -6.55 -0.99
N ASP A 18 6.08 -5.92 0.16
CA ASP A 18 5.28 -6.51 1.23
C ASP A 18 3.89 -5.88 1.20
N VAL A 19 2.87 -6.70 1.10
CA VAL A 19 1.49 -6.23 0.92
C VAL A 19 0.65 -6.60 2.15
N ALA A 20 -0.15 -5.66 2.61
CA ALA A 20 -1.13 -5.91 3.67
C ALA A 20 -2.48 -5.35 3.23
N VAL A 21 -3.55 -6.08 3.52
CA VAL A 21 -4.91 -5.72 3.11
C VAL A 21 -5.83 -5.72 4.32
N ARG A 22 -6.65 -4.69 4.44
CA ARG A 22 -7.67 -4.54 5.48
C ARG A 22 -9.06 -4.59 4.85
N PRO A 23 -10.08 -5.08 5.54
CA PRO A 23 -10.07 -5.53 6.93
C PRO A 23 -9.69 -6.99 7.13
N ASP A 24 -9.49 -7.75 6.06
CA ASP A 24 -9.31 -9.20 6.12
C ASP A 24 -7.94 -9.65 6.61
N GLU A 25 -7.04 -8.72 6.85
CA GLU A 25 -5.69 -9.00 7.36
C GLU A 25 -4.91 -9.97 6.49
N ILE A 26 -5.08 -9.84 5.18
CA ILE A 26 -4.32 -10.63 4.20
C ILE A 26 -2.94 -9.99 4.05
N GLU A 27 -1.89 -10.79 4.09
CA GLU A 27 -0.52 -10.31 3.91
C GLU A 27 0.27 -11.28 3.05
N TRP A 28 1.13 -10.73 2.19
CA TRP A 28 2.06 -11.56 1.43
C TRP A 28 3.25 -10.74 0.96
N ARG A 29 4.29 -11.43 0.50
CA ARG A 29 5.50 -10.81 -0.03
C ARG A 29 5.74 -11.28 -1.45
N SER A 30 6.13 -10.38 -2.31
CA SER A 30 6.54 -10.68 -3.68
C SER A 30 7.87 -10.00 -3.97
N PRO A 31 8.65 -10.48 -4.95
CA PRO A 31 9.87 -9.78 -5.32
C PRO A 31 9.56 -8.43 -5.99
N ASN A 32 10.42 -7.46 -5.77
CA ASN A 32 10.28 -6.16 -6.44
C ASN A 32 10.93 -6.21 -7.81
N THR A 33 10.27 -6.90 -8.71
CA THR A 33 10.64 -7.06 -10.11
C THR A 33 9.40 -6.74 -10.95
N ASP A 34 9.56 -6.61 -12.26
CA ASP A 34 8.39 -6.39 -13.13
C ASP A 34 7.36 -7.50 -12.98
N THR A 35 7.81 -8.75 -12.92
CA THR A 35 6.92 -9.88 -12.73
C THR A 35 6.23 -9.84 -11.37
N GLY A 36 7.00 -9.60 -10.30
CA GLY A 36 6.44 -9.50 -8.96
C GLY A 36 5.45 -8.36 -8.82
N ALA A 37 5.74 -7.22 -9.43
CA ALA A 37 4.83 -6.08 -9.42
C ALA A 37 3.50 -6.42 -10.11
N ARG A 38 3.56 -7.13 -11.23
CA ARG A 38 2.34 -7.56 -11.92
C ARG A 38 1.53 -8.55 -11.10
N GLU A 39 2.21 -9.48 -10.45
CA GLU A 39 1.52 -10.45 -9.58
C GLU A 39 0.79 -9.74 -8.44
N VAL A 40 1.44 -8.77 -7.81
CA VAL A 40 0.82 -7.96 -6.76
C VAL A 40 -0.39 -7.22 -7.32
N ALA A 41 -0.22 -6.58 -8.49
CA ALA A 41 -1.29 -5.82 -9.10
C ALA A 41 -2.49 -6.70 -9.46
N ASP A 42 -2.24 -7.86 -10.06
CA ASP A 42 -3.30 -8.80 -10.42
C ASP A 42 -4.06 -9.28 -9.20
N ARG A 43 -3.34 -9.63 -8.15
CA ARG A 43 -3.95 -10.12 -6.92
C ARG A 43 -4.77 -9.03 -6.21
N LEU A 44 -4.24 -7.80 -6.18
CA LEU A 44 -4.98 -6.68 -5.61
C LEU A 44 -6.19 -6.33 -6.45
N LYS A 45 -6.08 -6.41 -7.78
CA LYS A 45 -7.22 -6.17 -8.66
C LYS A 45 -8.38 -7.13 -8.33
N ASP A 46 -8.06 -8.39 -8.07
CA ASP A 46 -9.08 -9.39 -7.72
C ASP A 46 -9.75 -9.10 -6.38
N LEU A 47 -9.03 -8.45 -5.46
CA LEU A 47 -9.58 -8.06 -4.17
C LEU A 47 -10.42 -6.78 -4.25
N ASP A 48 -10.37 -6.09 -5.37
CA ASP A 48 -11.15 -4.87 -5.64
C ASP A 48 -11.01 -3.82 -4.54
N PRO A 49 -9.78 -3.33 -4.29
CA PRO A 49 -9.59 -2.37 -3.20
C PRO A 49 -10.11 -0.99 -3.54
N ASP A 50 -10.58 -0.28 -2.52
CA ASP A 50 -10.98 1.11 -2.66
C ASP A 50 -9.77 2.02 -2.81
N LEU A 51 -8.64 1.62 -2.23
CA LEU A 51 -7.40 2.39 -2.30
C LEU A 51 -6.21 1.53 -1.93
N VAL A 52 -5.11 1.73 -2.66
CA VAL A 52 -3.82 1.12 -2.35
C VAL A 52 -2.83 2.25 -2.11
N VAL A 53 -2.10 2.20 -1.01
CA VAL A 53 -1.12 3.21 -0.63
C VAL A 53 0.28 2.63 -0.65
N LEU A 54 1.20 3.33 -1.30
CA LEU A 54 2.62 3.02 -1.25
C LEU A 54 3.35 4.28 -0.75
N GLU A 55 4.49 4.11 -0.09
CA GLU A 55 5.28 5.28 0.23
C GLU A 55 6.35 5.53 -0.85
N ALA A 56 6.71 6.78 -1.03
CA ALA A 56 7.76 7.17 -1.95
C ALA A 56 9.10 6.67 -1.42
N THR A 57 9.84 5.92 -2.24
CA THR A 57 11.09 5.26 -1.84
C THR A 57 12.22 5.52 -2.86
N GLY A 58 12.27 6.71 -3.41
CA GLY A 58 13.33 7.06 -4.35
C GLY A 58 13.20 6.40 -5.71
N GLY A 59 11.99 5.99 -6.10
CA GLY A 59 11.72 5.39 -7.39
C GLY A 59 11.50 3.89 -7.36
N MET A 60 11.83 3.22 -6.27
CA MET A 60 11.63 1.77 -6.16
C MET A 60 10.16 1.37 -6.16
N GLU A 61 9.26 2.31 -5.86
CA GLU A 61 7.82 2.10 -5.87
C GLU A 61 7.22 2.14 -7.28
N ILE A 62 7.96 2.66 -8.27
CA ILE A 62 7.41 2.90 -9.61
C ILE A 62 6.87 1.64 -10.29
N PRO A 63 7.58 0.50 -10.30
CA PRO A 63 7.03 -0.69 -10.96
C PRO A 63 5.68 -1.12 -10.39
N ALA A 64 5.54 -1.15 -9.06
CA ALA A 64 4.29 -1.55 -8.44
C ALA A 64 3.18 -0.53 -8.69
N ALA A 65 3.48 0.76 -8.52
CA ALA A 65 2.50 1.82 -8.75
C ALA A 65 2.03 1.82 -10.20
N SER A 66 2.96 1.64 -11.15
CA SER A 66 2.62 1.59 -12.58
C SER A 66 1.75 0.38 -12.92
N ALA A 67 2.08 -0.79 -12.38
CA ALA A 67 1.32 -2.01 -12.64
C ALA A 67 -0.11 -1.87 -12.13
N LEU A 68 -0.29 -1.28 -10.94
CA LEU A 68 -1.62 -1.04 -10.39
C LEU A 68 -2.41 -0.04 -11.23
N ALA A 69 -1.76 1.04 -11.62
CA ALA A 69 -2.42 2.07 -12.43
C ALA A 69 -2.89 1.54 -13.79
N VAL A 70 -2.09 0.69 -14.42
CA VAL A 70 -2.44 0.07 -15.71
C VAL A 70 -3.72 -0.77 -15.58
N LEU A 71 -3.93 -1.43 -14.45
CA LEU A 71 -5.13 -2.23 -14.22
C LEU A 71 -6.31 -1.41 -13.69
N GLY A 72 -6.14 -0.10 -13.54
CA GLY A 72 -7.20 0.75 -13.03
C GLY A 72 -7.45 0.64 -11.54
N VAL A 73 -6.50 0.09 -10.80
CA VAL A 73 -6.61 0.00 -9.34
C VAL A 73 -6.32 1.38 -8.73
N PRO A 74 -7.17 1.90 -7.86
CA PRO A 74 -6.90 3.19 -7.22
C PRO A 74 -5.63 3.11 -6.37
N VAL A 75 -4.64 3.92 -6.72
CA VAL A 75 -3.33 3.89 -6.06
C VAL A 75 -2.85 5.30 -5.79
N VAL A 76 -2.22 5.50 -4.64
CA VAL A 76 -1.58 6.76 -4.32
C VAL A 76 -0.22 6.51 -3.68
N VAL A 77 0.76 7.31 -4.10
CA VAL A 77 2.10 7.27 -3.51
C VAL A 77 2.19 8.45 -2.54
N VAL A 78 2.47 8.15 -1.28
CA VAL A 78 2.45 9.15 -0.22
C VAL A 78 3.84 9.42 0.33
N ASN A 79 3.98 10.56 0.97
CA ASN A 79 5.23 10.92 1.64
C ASN A 79 5.35 10.11 2.93
N PRO A 80 6.50 9.45 3.17
CA PRO A 80 6.69 8.67 4.40
C PRO A 80 6.46 9.47 5.67
N ARG A 81 6.75 10.76 5.66
CA ARG A 81 6.53 11.62 6.83
C ARG A 81 5.05 11.67 7.23
N GLN A 82 4.16 11.79 6.25
CA GLN A 82 2.72 11.81 6.52
C GLN A 82 2.26 10.53 7.20
N VAL A 83 2.71 9.40 6.68
CA VAL A 83 2.34 8.10 7.22
C VAL A 83 2.90 7.92 8.62
N ARG A 84 4.16 8.35 8.83
CA ARG A 84 4.79 8.26 10.13
C ARG A 84 4.08 9.11 11.17
N ASP A 85 3.69 10.34 10.82
CA ASP A 85 2.97 11.23 11.72
C ASP A 85 1.61 10.64 12.09
N PHE A 86 0.90 10.07 11.11
CA PHE A 86 -0.34 9.37 11.36
C PHE A 86 -0.15 8.20 12.32
N ALA A 87 0.84 7.36 12.07
CA ALA A 87 1.09 6.19 12.90
C ALA A 87 1.43 6.56 14.35
N LYS A 88 2.20 7.63 14.53
CA LYS A 88 2.50 8.13 15.86
C LYS A 88 1.24 8.64 16.56
N SER A 89 0.38 9.33 15.85
CA SER A 89 -0.85 9.89 16.43
C SER A 89 -1.81 8.81 16.90
N THR A 90 -1.73 7.61 16.31
CA THR A 90 -2.56 6.48 16.71
C THR A 90 -1.96 5.68 17.86
N GLY A 91 -0.74 6.01 18.29
CA GLY A 91 -0.04 5.29 19.34
C GLY A 91 0.52 3.95 18.91
N ARG A 92 0.45 3.62 17.62
CA ARG A 92 0.91 2.31 17.13
C ARG A 92 2.38 2.26 16.79
N LEU A 93 3.00 3.40 16.52
CA LEU A 93 4.36 3.44 16.04
C LEU A 93 5.25 4.14 17.06
N ALA A 94 6.23 3.45 17.57
CA ALA A 94 7.25 4.06 18.39
C ALA A 94 8.21 4.85 17.49
N LYS A 95 8.96 5.75 18.08
CA LYS A 95 9.87 6.64 17.36
C LYS A 95 10.85 5.87 16.46
N THR A 96 11.25 4.67 16.87
CA THR A 96 12.23 3.87 16.17
C THR A 96 11.63 2.78 15.27
N ASP A 97 10.31 2.63 15.28
CA ASP A 97 9.68 1.59 14.46
C ASP A 97 9.68 1.97 13.00
N ALA A 98 9.88 1.00 12.15
CA ALA A 98 9.79 1.20 10.72
C ALA A 98 8.33 1.20 10.27
N LEU A 99 8.05 1.95 9.20
CA LEU A 99 6.75 1.86 8.55
C LEU A 99 6.68 0.53 7.82
N ASP A 100 5.55 -0.14 7.91
CA ASP A 100 5.33 -1.40 7.21
C ASP A 100 4.01 -1.39 6.45
N ALA A 101 3.73 -2.46 5.73
CA ALA A 101 2.55 -2.55 4.90
C ALA A 101 1.25 -2.41 5.70
N ARG A 102 1.22 -2.92 6.93
CA ARG A 102 0.02 -2.81 7.78
C ARG A 102 -0.27 -1.35 8.16
N VAL A 103 0.78 -0.60 8.47
CA VAL A 103 0.64 0.83 8.77
C VAL A 103 0.12 1.57 7.55
N LEU A 104 0.65 1.25 6.36
CA LEU A 104 0.20 1.87 5.11
C LEU A 104 -1.26 1.52 4.81
N ALA A 105 -1.68 0.29 5.02
CA ALA A 105 -3.07 -0.10 4.83
C ALA A 105 -3.99 0.63 5.79
N HIS A 106 -3.59 0.78 7.05
CA HIS A 106 -4.34 1.53 8.05
C HIS A 106 -4.45 3.01 7.67
N PHE A 107 -3.35 3.59 7.18
CA PHE A 107 -3.35 4.96 6.68
C PHE A 107 -4.35 5.12 5.52
N ALA A 108 -4.36 4.17 4.59
CA ALA A 108 -5.28 4.20 3.46
C ALA A 108 -6.74 4.22 3.94
N GLU A 109 -7.05 3.38 4.92
CA GLU A 109 -8.41 3.28 5.45
C GLU A 109 -8.83 4.54 6.22
N ALA A 110 -7.96 5.05 7.08
CA ALA A 110 -8.31 6.15 7.97
C ALA A 110 -8.26 7.51 7.27
N VAL A 111 -7.27 7.75 6.43
CA VAL A 111 -7.05 9.05 5.82
C VAL A 111 -7.69 9.17 4.45
N ARG A 112 -7.68 8.07 3.68
CA ARG A 112 -8.25 7.98 2.33
C ARG A 112 -7.75 9.11 1.42
N PRO A 113 -6.42 9.24 1.25
CA PRO A 113 -5.91 10.28 0.37
C PRO A 113 -6.41 10.04 -1.06
N GLU A 114 -6.66 11.14 -1.79
CA GLU A 114 -7.17 11.01 -3.14
C GLU A 114 -6.09 10.56 -4.11
N PRO A 115 -6.38 9.55 -4.95
CA PRO A 115 -5.44 9.17 -5.99
C PRO A 115 -5.25 10.32 -6.96
N ARG A 116 -4.01 10.53 -7.39
CA ARG A 116 -3.69 11.56 -8.38
C ARG A 116 -3.33 10.90 -9.69
N PRO A 117 -3.74 11.54 -10.82
CA PRO A 117 -3.36 11.03 -12.13
C PRO A 117 -1.85 10.98 -12.34
#